data_9edbc1e72d825170d16dbeef8f8c6c9b
#
_entry.id   9edbc1e72d825170d16dbeef8f8c6c9b
#
_cell.length_a   1.000
_cell.length_b   1.000
_cell.length_c   1.000
_cell.angle_alpha   90.00
_cell.angle_beta   90.00
_cell.angle_gamma   90.00
#
_symmetry.space_group_name_H-M   'P 1'
#
loop_
_entity.id
_entity.type
_entity.pdbx_description
1 polymer ?
#
loop_
_entity_poly.entity_id
_entity_poly.type
_entity_poly.pdbx_seq_one_letter_code
_entity_poly.pdbx_strand_id
1 'polypeptide(L)'
;LSFLGRAHSVAESLDALSIAQQHFARVSIDLIYARPDQTGEQWEAELRQALSFGTDHMSLYQLTIEPGTRFETMVRTGQFVPADNDEAATLYDMTQSLTAAAGLPVYEISNHARPGSESRHNLSYWRYDDYIGIGPGAHGRRLNNATQRHKKPENFISAIDRNGHAFASEEALDPDLPSVVVTGSIAEM
;
A
#
# COMPACT_ATOMS: atom_id res chain seq x y z
N LEU A 1 13.98 -10.35 -1.22
CA LEU A 1 13.02 -10.46 -2.35
C LEU A 1 12.52 -11.90 -2.51
N SER A 2 13.37 -12.92 -2.49
CA SER A 2 12.99 -14.34 -2.61
C SER A 2 11.96 -14.77 -1.55
N PHE A 3 12.14 -14.39 -0.27
CA PHE A 3 11.17 -14.63 0.80
C PHE A 3 9.79 -14.04 0.46
N LEU A 4 9.76 -12.83 -0.09
CA LEU A 4 8.52 -12.13 -0.50
C LEU A 4 7.92 -12.67 -1.81
N GLY A 5 8.50 -13.74 -2.40
CA GLY A 5 8.02 -14.32 -3.65
C GLY A 5 8.21 -13.43 -4.88
N ARG A 6 9.15 -12.48 -4.83
CA ARG A 6 9.45 -11.59 -5.96
C ARG A 6 10.35 -12.31 -6.97
N ALA A 7 10.00 -12.22 -8.25
CA ALA A 7 10.72 -12.87 -9.33
C ALA A 7 12.03 -12.16 -9.71
N HIS A 8 12.14 -10.87 -9.40
CA HIS A 8 13.30 -10.05 -9.73
C HIS A 8 14.33 -10.01 -8.58
N SER A 9 15.56 -9.71 -8.92
CA SER A 9 16.68 -9.51 -8.00
C SER A 9 16.75 -8.05 -7.51
N VAL A 10 17.58 -7.80 -6.50
CA VAL A 10 17.88 -6.43 -6.04
C VAL A 10 18.56 -5.62 -7.14
N ALA A 11 19.50 -6.23 -7.89
CA ALA A 11 20.20 -5.56 -9.00
C ALA A 11 19.21 -5.08 -10.07
N GLU A 12 18.30 -5.97 -10.51
CA GLU A 12 17.26 -5.60 -11.49
C GLU A 12 16.33 -4.48 -10.96
N SER A 13 16.02 -4.48 -9.66
CA SER A 13 15.24 -3.39 -9.06
C SER A 13 15.96 -2.05 -9.11
N LEU A 14 17.28 -2.05 -8.83
CA LEU A 14 18.10 -0.84 -8.86
C LEU A 14 18.29 -0.32 -10.28
N ASP A 15 18.48 -1.21 -11.23
CA ASP A 15 18.54 -0.86 -12.67
C ASP A 15 17.21 -0.24 -13.13
N ALA A 16 16.10 -0.85 -12.76
CA ALA A 16 14.76 -0.32 -13.06
C ALA A 16 14.54 1.06 -12.44
N LEU A 17 14.96 1.26 -11.19
CA LEU A 17 14.90 2.56 -10.52
C LEU A 17 15.73 3.62 -11.26
N SER A 18 16.95 3.28 -11.64
CA SER A 18 17.83 4.17 -12.40
C SER A 18 17.20 4.58 -13.74
N ILE A 19 16.62 3.63 -14.47
CA ILE A 19 15.91 3.91 -15.71
C ILE A 19 14.68 4.79 -15.46
N ALA A 20 13.89 4.49 -14.43
CA ALA A 20 12.71 5.28 -14.10
C ALA A 20 13.07 6.74 -13.79
N GLN A 21 14.14 6.98 -13.03
CA GLN A 21 14.61 8.34 -12.71
C GLN A 21 15.12 9.13 -13.92
N GLN A 22 15.56 8.45 -14.98
CA GLN A 22 15.95 9.11 -16.23
C GLN A 22 14.74 9.54 -17.09
N HIS A 23 13.61 8.85 -16.96
CA HIS A 23 12.45 9.04 -17.83
C HIS A 23 11.25 9.72 -17.16
N PHE A 24 11.18 9.70 -15.83
CA PHE A 24 10.07 10.26 -15.08
C PHE A 24 10.56 11.32 -14.09
N ALA A 25 9.84 12.43 -14.04
CA ALA A 25 10.16 13.52 -13.12
C ALA A 25 9.91 13.14 -11.64
N ARG A 26 9.03 12.17 -11.38
CA ARG A 26 8.69 11.68 -10.04
C ARG A 26 8.70 10.17 -10.03
N VAL A 27 9.39 9.59 -9.07
CA VAL A 27 9.50 8.14 -8.90
C VAL A 27 9.25 7.80 -7.43
N SER A 28 8.48 6.75 -7.21
CA SER A 28 8.28 6.15 -5.89
C SER A 28 8.90 4.75 -5.85
N ILE A 29 9.38 4.37 -4.68
CA ILE A 29 9.83 3.00 -4.39
C ILE A 29 9.07 2.45 -3.20
N ASP A 30 8.82 1.15 -3.25
CA ASP A 30 8.10 0.43 -2.20
C ASP A 30 9.05 -0.55 -1.51
N LEU A 31 9.09 -0.52 -0.19
CA LEU A 31 9.83 -1.47 0.63
C LEU A 31 8.90 -2.15 1.63
N ILE A 32 9.27 -3.38 2.01
CA ILE A 32 8.59 -4.12 3.07
C ILE A 32 9.61 -4.41 4.17
N TYR A 33 9.32 -3.95 5.38
CA TYR A 33 10.13 -4.16 6.57
C TYR A 33 9.40 -4.99 7.64
N ALA A 34 10.00 -5.14 8.81
CA ALA A 34 9.53 -6.08 9.84
C ALA A 34 9.41 -7.52 9.32
N ARG A 35 10.35 -7.91 8.45
CA ARG A 35 10.46 -9.27 7.93
C ARG A 35 10.99 -10.20 9.02
N PRO A 36 10.72 -11.52 8.93
CA PRO A 36 11.28 -12.47 9.89
C PRO A 36 12.78 -12.30 10.07
N ASP A 37 13.22 -12.29 11.33
CA ASP A 37 14.62 -12.15 11.74
C ASP A 37 15.31 -10.84 11.30
N GLN A 38 14.57 -9.84 10.83
CA GLN A 38 15.13 -8.55 10.46
C GLN A 38 15.44 -7.72 11.71
N THR A 39 16.72 -7.45 11.95
CA THR A 39 17.12 -6.58 13.06
C THR A 39 16.91 -5.08 12.72
N GLY A 40 16.85 -4.24 13.78
CA GLY A 40 16.79 -2.79 13.60
C GLY A 40 18.00 -2.24 12.81
N GLU A 41 19.19 -2.76 13.07
CA GLU A 41 20.42 -2.36 12.35
C GLU A 41 20.35 -2.68 10.85
N GLN A 42 19.81 -3.85 10.53
CA GLN A 42 19.64 -4.25 9.13
C GLN A 42 18.61 -3.36 8.44
N TRP A 43 17.50 -3.06 9.10
CA TRP A 43 16.49 -2.16 8.54
C TRP A 43 17.00 -0.74 8.40
N GLU A 44 17.71 -0.21 9.39
CA GLU A 44 18.32 1.11 9.30
C GLU A 44 19.26 1.22 8.10
N ALA A 45 20.15 0.25 7.90
CA ALA A 45 21.08 0.24 6.77
C ALA A 45 20.35 0.19 5.42
N GLU A 46 19.32 -0.66 5.30
CA GLU A 46 18.50 -0.79 4.09
C GLU A 46 17.74 0.51 3.79
N LEU A 47 17.11 1.11 4.80
CA LEU A 47 16.36 2.34 4.64
C LEU A 47 17.27 3.53 4.29
N ARG A 48 18.44 3.65 4.93
CA ARG A 48 19.42 4.68 4.57
C ARG A 48 19.90 4.54 3.14
N GLN A 49 20.13 3.32 2.67
CA GLN A 49 20.45 3.06 1.28
C GLN A 49 19.31 3.50 0.36
N ALA A 50 18.07 3.13 0.68
CA ALA A 50 16.91 3.52 -0.11
C ALA A 50 16.72 5.04 -0.17
N LEU A 51 16.89 5.73 0.95
CA LEU A 51 16.83 7.19 1.03
C LEU A 51 17.91 7.87 0.18
N SER A 52 19.08 7.23 0.03
CA SER A 52 20.19 7.76 -0.79
C SER A 52 19.88 7.79 -2.29
N PHE A 53 18.86 7.07 -2.75
CA PHE A 53 18.42 7.12 -4.16
C PHE A 53 17.71 8.42 -4.53
N GLY A 54 17.30 9.23 -3.54
CA GLY A 54 16.78 10.59 -3.75
C GLY A 54 15.39 10.63 -4.40
N THR A 55 14.58 9.59 -4.25
CA THR A 55 13.18 9.61 -4.69
C THR A 55 12.37 10.64 -3.87
N ASP A 56 11.31 11.17 -4.47
CA ASP A 56 10.45 12.15 -3.82
C ASP A 56 9.34 11.53 -2.96
N HIS A 57 9.14 10.23 -3.12
CA HIS A 57 8.10 9.45 -2.45
C HIS A 57 8.58 8.02 -2.18
N MET A 58 8.15 7.47 -1.04
CA MET A 58 8.41 6.08 -0.66
C MET A 58 7.18 5.50 0.04
N SER A 59 6.85 4.25 -0.31
CA SER A 59 5.89 3.44 0.44
C SER A 59 6.66 2.42 1.28
N LEU A 60 6.52 2.48 2.60
CA LEU A 60 7.25 1.65 3.56
C LEU A 60 6.26 0.82 4.37
N TYR A 61 6.03 -0.40 3.93
CA TYR A 61 5.03 -1.28 4.53
C TYR A 61 5.65 -2.21 5.56
N GLN A 62 5.03 -2.33 6.73
CA GLN A 62 5.32 -3.47 7.61
C GLN A 62 4.78 -4.76 6.98
N LEU A 63 5.51 -5.86 7.15
CA LEU A 63 5.02 -7.17 6.73
C LEU A 63 3.79 -7.54 7.57
N THR A 64 2.63 -7.60 6.93
CA THR A 64 1.38 -8.07 7.52
C THR A 64 1.07 -9.49 7.06
N ILE A 65 0.40 -10.26 7.92
CA ILE A 65 0.00 -11.63 7.62
C ILE A 65 -1.50 -11.63 7.35
N GLU A 66 -1.84 -11.58 6.06
CA GLU A 66 -3.23 -11.54 5.61
C GLU A 66 -3.86 -12.94 5.56
N PRO A 67 -5.13 -13.10 5.99
CA PRO A 67 -5.85 -14.35 5.88
C PRO A 67 -5.94 -14.88 4.44
N GLY A 68 -5.82 -16.20 4.28
CA GLY A 68 -5.88 -16.85 2.98
C GLY A 68 -4.58 -16.76 2.16
N THR A 69 -3.52 -16.17 2.68
CA THR A 69 -2.24 -16.01 1.99
C THR A 69 -1.27 -17.15 2.26
N ARG A 70 -0.22 -17.23 1.41
CA ARG A 70 0.92 -18.12 1.66
C ARG A 70 1.59 -17.83 2.99
N PHE A 71 1.73 -16.56 3.38
CA PHE A 71 2.36 -16.17 4.63
C PHE A 71 1.57 -16.65 5.85
N GLU A 72 0.24 -16.56 5.84
CA GLU A 72 -0.59 -17.15 6.89
C GLU A 72 -0.31 -18.66 7.05
N THR A 73 -0.26 -19.38 5.92
CA THR A 73 0.05 -20.81 5.94
C THR A 73 1.44 -21.07 6.50
N MET A 74 2.45 -20.29 6.13
CA MET A 74 3.83 -20.44 6.63
C MET A 74 3.93 -20.19 8.14
N VAL A 75 3.25 -19.14 8.65
CA VAL A 75 3.19 -18.86 10.10
C VAL A 75 2.47 -19.99 10.83
N ARG A 76 1.30 -20.41 10.35
CA ARG A 76 0.52 -21.51 10.95
C ARG A 76 1.28 -22.83 10.99
N THR A 77 2.15 -23.08 10.02
CA THR A 77 2.99 -24.31 9.96
C THR A 77 4.36 -24.13 10.63
N GLY A 78 4.62 -23.00 11.30
CA GLY A 78 5.85 -22.76 12.05
C GLY A 78 7.09 -22.56 11.18
N GLN A 79 6.93 -22.17 9.91
CA GLN A 79 8.06 -21.91 9.01
C GLN A 79 8.77 -20.59 9.34
N PHE A 80 8.09 -19.64 9.94
CA PHE A 80 8.66 -18.44 10.56
C PHE A 80 7.70 -17.85 11.60
N VAL A 81 8.25 -16.97 12.45
CA VAL A 81 7.49 -16.17 13.40
C VAL A 81 7.51 -14.71 12.92
N PRO A 82 6.36 -14.03 12.79
CA PRO A 82 6.35 -12.59 12.51
C PRO A 82 7.03 -11.82 13.64
N ALA A 83 7.52 -10.60 13.33
CA ALA A 83 7.97 -9.67 14.36
C ALA A 83 6.85 -9.45 15.39
N ASP A 84 7.21 -9.37 16.65
CA ASP A 84 6.23 -9.03 17.68
C ASP A 84 5.85 -7.53 17.62
N ASN A 85 4.82 -7.14 18.38
CA ASN A 85 4.29 -5.78 18.32
C ASN A 85 5.31 -4.72 18.78
N ASP A 86 6.16 -5.04 19.76
CA ASP A 86 7.14 -4.09 20.30
C ASP A 86 8.32 -3.91 19.33
N GLU A 87 8.76 -5.01 18.72
CA GLU A 87 9.76 -4.99 17.63
C GLU A 87 9.23 -4.19 16.44
N ALA A 88 8.00 -4.49 16.00
CA ALA A 88 7.36 -3.79 14.88
C ALA A 88 7.18 -2.29 15.17
N ALA A 89 6.78 -1.90 16.37
CA ALA A 89 6.69 -0.51 16.80
C ALA A 89 8.05 0.18 16.81
N THR A 90 9.09 -0.48 17.29
CA THR A 90 10.46 0.06 17.29
C THR A 90 10.95 0.34 15.86
N LEU A 91 10.71 -0.59 14.93
CA LEU A 91 11.08 -0.40 13.52
C LEU A 91 10.25 0.71 12.86
N TYR A 92 8.97 0.86 13.26
CA TYR A 92 8.12 1.96 12.80
C TYR A 92 8.66 3.32 13.25
N ASP A 93 8.98 3.50 14.53
CA ASP A 93 9.51 4.74 15.07
C ASP A 93 10.86 5.12 14.44
N MET A 94 11.71 4.12 14.21
CA MET A 94 12.97 4.29 13.48
C MET A 94 12.70 4.77 12.05
N THR A 95 11.72 4.17 11.37
CA THR A 95 11.33 4.56 10.00
C THR A 95 10.91 6.02 9.96
N GLN A 96 10.01 6.44 10.86
CA GLN A 96 9.54 7.81 10.95
C GLN A 96 10.70 8.80 11.16
N SER A 97 11.61 8.47 12.07
CA SER A 97 12.75 9.32 12.39
C SER A 97 13.71 9.49 11.20
N LEU A 98 14.03 8.41 10.51
CA LEU A 98 14.99 8.43 9.40
C LEU A 98 14.41 9.12 8.16
N THR A 99 13.16 8.86 7.83
CA THR A 99 12.48 9.49 6.67
C THR A 99 12.28 10.99 6.91
N ALA A 100 11.84 11.40 8.09
CA ALA A 100 11.71 12.81 8.45
C ALA A 100 13.05 13.55 8.37
N ALA A 101 14.13 12.95 8.90
CA ALA A 101 15.48 13.52 8.82
C ALA A 101 16.00 13.65 7.38
N ALA A 102 15.53 12.79 6.47
CA ALA A 102 15.85 12.83 5.04
C ALA A 102 14.94 13.79 4.24
N GLY A 103 14.00 14.48 4.88
CA GLY A 103 13.06 15.39 4.23
C GLY A 103 11.91 14.69 3.53
N LEU A 104 11.61 13.45 3.90
CA LEU A 104 10.43 12.70 3.49
C LEU A 104 9.55 12.40 4.72
N PRO A 105 8.89 13.40 5.32
CA PRO A 105 7.99 13.14 6.43
C PRO A 105 6.84 12.23 6.01
N VAL A 106 6.32 11.48 6.96
CA VAL A 106 5.09 10.70 6.78
C VAL A 106 3.90 11.63 6.51
N TYR A 107 3.06 11.29 5.55
CA TYR A 107 1.80 12.00 5.30
C TYR A 107 0.57 11.12 5.52
N GLU A 108 0.78 9.80 5.65
CA GLU A 108 -0.18 8.81 6.12
C GLU A 108 0.60 7.59 6.68
N ILE A 109 -0.04 6.52 7.07
CA ILE A 109 0.56 5.43 7.89
C ILE A 109 1.84 4.85 7.29
N SER A 110 1.86 4.56 5.99
CA SER A 110 2.92 3.82 5.31
C SER A 110 3.64 4.63 4.23
N ASN A 111 3.19 5.84 3.93
CA ASN A 111 3.70 6.62 2.83
C ASN A 111 4.39 7.90 3.29
N HIS A 112 5.55 8.13 2.71
CA HIS A 112 6.47 9.21 3.03
C HIS A 112 6.78 10.00 1.76
N ALA A 113 6.76 11.33 1.84
CA ALA A 113 7.01 12.16 0.67
C ALA A 113 7.67 13.48 1.04
N ARG A 114 8.41 14.06 0.10
CA ARG A 114 8.74 15.47 0.19
C ARG A 114 7.45 16.30 0.17
N PRO A 115 7.36 17.40 0.91
CA PRO A 115 6.20 18.29 0.87
C PRO A 115 5.86 18.68 -0.58
N GLY A 116 4.59 18.45 -0.99
CA GLY A 116 4.11 18.66 -2.35
C GLY A 116 4.33 17.49 -3.32
N SER A 117 4.95 16.40 -2.85
CA SER A 117 5.15 15.16 -3.64
C SER A 117 4.31 14.00 -3.16
N GLU A 118 3.34 14.24 -2.28
CA GLU A 118 2.40 13.23 -1.82
C GLU A 118 1.63 12.60 -2.98
N SER A 119 1.30 11.31 -2.87
CA SER A 119 0.48 10.64 -3.87
C SER A 119 -0.96 11.17 -3.83
N ARG A 120 -1.39 11.82 -4.92
CA ARG A 120 -2.78 12.28 -5.04
C ARG A 120 -3.78 11.15 -4.96
N HIS A 121 -3.44 9.98 -5.48
CA HIS A 121 -4.27 8.78 -5.38
C HIS A 121 -4.48 8.38 -3.92
N ASN A 122 -3.41 8.28 -3.12
CA ASN A 122 -3.52 7.95 -1.70
C ASN A 122 -4.30 9.01 -0.93
N LEU A 123 -3.98 10.29 -1.18
CA LEU A 123 -4.69 11.39 -0.53
C LEU A 123 -6.19 11.41 -0.85
N SER A 124 -6.61 10.99 -2.05
CA SER A 124 -8.03 10.91 -2.40
C SER A 124 -8.78 9.94 -1.49
N TYR A 125 -8.17 8.81 -1.12
CA TYR A 125 -8.78 7.90 -0.15
C TYR A 125 -8.81 8.51 1.25
N TRP A 126 -7.71 9.05 1.72
CA TRP A 126 -7.60 9.64 3.07
C TRP A 126 -8.47 10.88 3.27
N ARG A 127 -8.74 11.64 2.20
CA ARG A 127 -9.62 12.81 2.20
C ARG A 127 -11.09 12.48 1.92
N TYR A 128 -11.39 11.22 1.64
CA TYR A 128 -12.73 10.80 1.29
C TYR A 128 -13.24 11.39 -0.04
N ASP A 129 -12.32 11.69 -0.96
CA ASP A 129 -12.67 12.24 -2.25
C ASP A 129 -13.45 11.23 -3.10
N ASP A 130 -14.23 11.72 -4.06
CA ASP A 130 -14.90 10.90 -5.06
C ASP A 130 -13.87 10.20 -5.97
N TYR A 131 -14.10 8.93 -6.24
CA TYR A 131 -13.33 8.15 -7.22
C TYR A 131 -14.19 7.09 -7.90
N ILE A 132 -13.81 6.70 -9.12
CA ILE A 132 -14.53 5.72 -9.91
C ILE A 132 -13.73 4.42 -9.97
N GLY A 133 -14.33 3.34 -9.47
CA GLY A 133 -13.79 1.99 -9.67
C GLY A 133 -14.02 1.52 -11.10
N ILE A 134 -12.99 0.99 -11.76
CA ILE A 134 -13.06 0.49 -13.15
C ILE A 134 -12.70 -0.99 -13.17
N GLY A 135 -13.53 -1.79 -13.83
CA GLY A 135 -13.33 -3.23 -14.02
C GLY A 135 -14.00 -4.12 -12.96
N PRO A 136 -13.90 -5.46 -13.14
CA PRO A 136 -14.47 -6.44 -12.24
C PRO A 136 -13.88 -6.33 -10.82
N GLY A 137 -14.74 -6.36 -9.81
CA GLY A 137 -14.38 -6.29 -8.41
C GLY A 137 -13.99 -4.90 -7.89
N ALA A 138 -13.94 -3.89 -8.76
CA ALA A 138 -13.56 -2.56 -8.36
C ALA A 138 -14.58 -1.90 -7.44
N HIS A 139 -14.05 -1.18 -6.45
CA HIS A 139 -14.81 -0.30 -5.58
C HIS A 139 -14.77 1.13 -6.12
N GLY A 140 -15.76 1.92 -5.78
CA GLY A 140 -15.83 3.34 -6.11
C GLY A 140 -16.65 4.08 -5.07
N ARG A 141 -16.42 5.40 -5.01
CA ARG A 141 -17.24 6.31 -4.22
C ARG A 141 -17.53 7.54 -5.05
N ARG A 142 -18.80 7.88 -5.17
CA ARG A 142 -19.22 9.04 -5.94
C ARG A 142 -20.55 9.56 -5.43
N LEU A 143 -20.66 10.87 -5.33
CA LEU A 143 -21.89 11.56 -4.93
C LEU A 143 -22.50 10.97 -3.65
N ASN A 144 -21.66 10.75 -2.66
CA ASN A 144 -22.03 10.18 -1.37
C ASN A 144 -22.57 8.71 -1.42
N ASN A 145 -22.27 7.97 -2.48
CA ASN A 145 -22.56 6.56 -2.59
C ASN A 145 -21.27 5.75 -2.73
N ALA A 146 -21.16 4.66 -1.97
CA ALA A 146 -20.15 3.63 -2.17
C ALA A 146 -20.68 2.60 -3.17
N THR A 147 -19.84 2.20 -4.11
CA THR A 147 -20.20 1.21 -5.14
C THR A 147 -19.20 0.08 -5.16
N GLN A 148 -19.68 -1.15 -5.35
CA GLN A 148 -18.86 -2.32 -5.62
C GLN A 148 -19.32 -2.98 -6.90
N ARG A 149 -18.36 -3.36 -7.75
CA ARG A 149 -18.65 -4.06 -9.00
C ARG A 149 -18.56 -5.57 -8.83
N HIS A 150 -19.29 -6.32 -9.70
CA HIS A 150 -19.18 -7.78 -9.72
C HIS A 150 -17.73 -8.23 -9.88
N LYS A 151 -17.28 -9.14 -8.98
CA LYS A 151 -15.88 -9.62 -8.95
C LYS A 151 -15.52 -10.54 -10.11
N LYS A 152 -16.47 -11.39 -10.54
CA LYS A 152 -16.25 -12.31 -11.66
C LYS A 152 -16.43 -11.58 -12.99
N PRO A 153 -15.47 -11.68 -13.93
CA PRO A 153 -15.56 -11.00 -15.23
C PRO A 153 -16.85 -11.31 -16.00
N GLU A 154 -17.30 -12.55 -15.96
CA GLU A 154 -18.54 -12.99 -16.65
C GLU A 154 -19.77 -12.30 -16.08
N ASN A 155 -19.85 -12.19 -14.76
CA ASN A 155 -20.96 -11.49 -14.08
C ASN A 155 -20.90 -9.98 -14.34
N PHE A 156 -19.68 -9.41 -14.38
CA PHE A 156 -19.48 -8.00 -14.70
C PHE A 156 -19.99 -7.68 -16.11
N ILE A 157 -19.60 -8.46 -17.13
CA ILE A 157 -20.03 -8.27 -18.52
C ILE A 157 -21.54 -8.45 -18.62
N SER A 158 -22.09 -9.55 -18.07
CA SER A 158 -23.53 -9.83 -18.12
C SER A 158 -24.37 -8.75 -17.41
N ALA A 159 -23.85 -8.12 -16.36
CA ALA A 159 -24.52 -7.03 -15.67
C ALA A 159 -24.53 -5.75 -16.52
N ILE A 160 -23.45 -5.44 -17.23
CA ILE A 160 -23.40 -4.31 -18.17
C ILE A 160 -24.43 -4.51 -19.28
N ASP A 161 -24.48 -5.70 -19.90
CA ASP A 161 -25.40 -6.00 -21.00
C ASP A 161 -26.89 -5.86 -20.59
N ARG A 162 -27.18 -6.24 -19.33
CA ARG A 162 -28.56 -6.20 -18.83
C ARG A 162 -28.99 -4.85 -18.26
N ASN A 163 -28.08 -4.19 -17.55
CA ASN A 163 -28.44 -3.06 -16.68
C ASN A 163 -27.79 -1.75 -17.13
N GLY A 164 -26.82 -1.78 -18.08
CA GLY A 164 -25.98 -0.65 -18.46
C GLY A 164 -24.87 -0.33 -17.45
N HIS A 165 -24.77 -1.09 -16.35
CA HIS A 165 -23.74 -0.96 -15.33
C HIS A 165 -23.45 -2.32 -14.67
N ALA A 166 -22.31 -2.44 -14.00
CA ALA A 166 -21.88 -3.69 -13.34
C ALA A 166 -21.84 -3.59 -11.81
N PHE A 167 -22.67 -2.77 -11.20
CA PHE A 167 -22.75 -2.67 -9.74
C PHE A 167 -23.34 -3.96 -9.14
N ALA A 168 -22.58 -4.54 -8.20
CA ALA A 168 -23.05 -5.63 -7.35
C ALA A 168 -23.76 -5.07 -6.10
N SER A 169 -23.26 -3.93 -5.59
CA SER A 169 -23.91 -3.15 -4.54
C SER A 169 -23.71 -1.65 -4.76
N GLU A 170 -24.64 -0.87 -4.26
CA GLU A 170 -24.56 0.58 -4.14
C GLU A 170 -25.20 0.97 -2.81
N GLU A 171 -24.45 1.67 -1.96
CA GLU A 171 -24.86 2.05 -0.62
C GLU A 171 -24.64 3.56 -0.42
N ALA A 172 -25.67 4.24 0.09
CA ALA A 172 -25.52 5.63 0.50
C ALA A 172 -24.58 5.71 1.72
N LEU A 173 -23.60 6.60 1.64
CA LEU A 173 -22.70 6.87 2.75
C LEU A 173 -23.38 7.81 3.74
N ASP A 174 -23.22 7.54 5.03
CA ASP A 174 -23.66 8.44 6.07
C ASP A 174 -22.77 9.71 6.07
N PRO A 175 -23.33 10.90 5.80
CA PRO A 175 -22.54 12.13 5.76
C PRO A 175 -21.94 12.51 7.12
N ASP A 176 -22.45 11.95 8.22
CA ASP A 176 -22.00 12.21 9.58
C ASP A 176 -20.97 11.19 10.08
N LEU A 177 -20.64 10.15 9.27
CA LEU A 177 -19.60 9.20 9.61
C LEU A 177 -18.22 9.89 9.56
N PRO A 178 -17.50 9.94 10.69
CA PRO A 178 -16.17 10.50 10.71
C PRO A 178 -15.24 9.72 9.79
N SER A 179 -14.36 10.42 9.09
CA SER A 179 -13.37 9.86 8.16
C SER A 179 -12.51 8.71 8.73
N VAL A 180 -12.48 8.55 10.05
CA VAL A 180 -11.80 7.47 10.77
C VAL A 180 -12.35 6.07 10.45
N VAL A 181 -13.61 5.95 10.04
CA VAL A 181 -14.21 4.65 9.65
C VAL A 181 -13.65 4.13 8.32
N VAL A 182 -13.03 5.02 7.54
CA VAL A 182 -12.43 4.69 6.23
C VAL A 182 -11.17 3.87 6.36
N THR A 183 -10.43 3.99 7.45
CA THR A 183 -9.17 3.27 7.64
C THR A 183 -9.36 1.76 7.71
N GLY A 184 -10.49 1.28 8.21
CA GLY A 184 -10.85 -0.14 8.21
C GLY A 184 -11.10 -0.70 6.81
N SER A 185 -11.79 0.05 5.94
CA SER A 185 -12.12 -0.43 4.60
C SER A 185 -10.97 -0.31 3.60
N ILE A 186 -9.98 0.54 3.85
CA ILE A 186 -8.73 0.59 3.05
C ILE A 186 -7.82 -0.58 3.39
N ALA A 187 -7.83 -1.05 4.63
CA ALA A 187 -7.09 -2.25 5.03
C ALA A 187 -7.69 -3.56 4.46
N GLU A 188 -8.95 -3.53 4.03
CA GLU A 188 -9.65 -4.67 3.41
C GLU A 188 -9.57 -4.66 1.87
N MET A 189 -9.01 -3.63 1.25
CA MET A 189 -8.76 -3.53 -0.19
C MET A 189 -7.35 -3.95 -0.58
#